data_05d5deee1d1a248eb2148df1785129c9
#
_entry.id   05d5deee1d1a248eb2148df1785129c9
#
_cell.length_a   1.000
_cell.length_b   1.000
_cell.length_c   1.000
_cell.angle_alpha   90.00
_cell.angle_beta   90.00
_cell.angle_gamma   90.00
#
_symmetry.space_group_name_H-M   'P 1'
#
loop_
_entity.id
_entity.type
_entity.pdbx_description
1 polymer ?
#
loop_
_entity_poly.entity_id
_entity_poly.type
_entity_poly.pdbx_seq_one_letter_code
_entity_poly.pdbx_strand_id
1 'polypeptide(L)'
;MANQTASYVVVALCLLVLVAEHAEARQPRLVPAIFVFGDSTVDVGNNNFLGGTRKEGRANFPQYGVDFPTSKPTGRFSNGFNTADRLAQLLGFPMSPPAYLSLTRRTIRSQMFKGINFASGGSGLGDHTGRLVVGEVISMTLQVETFATVVEHMYQSAGSKRTASFLSRSIFFISTGSNDMFEYSFSRSNDRKFLAGLVASYKYYLKALYHLGARKFSIVSIPPLGCTPSQRLRRLEQMGTQGCFDPLNDLSLESYPLLAAMLEELAHELPGMAYSLGDAYTMVSFVFANPQTNDWSFTELEAACCGEGPFGASGCNQTVPLCGNRDNHLFWDANHPTQAVSGIAAQTLFVGNQTFVNPINVLQLANM
;
A
#
# COMPACT_ATOMS: atom_id res chain seq x y z
N MET A 1 -52.82 30.57 -16.80
CA MET A 1 -51.54 30.23 -17.50
C MET A 1 -50.31 30.76 -16.78
N ALA A 2 -50.34 31.91 -16.11
CA ALA A 2 -49.15 32.46 -15.42
C ALA A 2 -48.65 31.66 -14.19
N ASN A 3 -49.53 30.95 -13.47
CA ASN A 3 -49.14 30.19 -12.27
C ASN A 3 -48.43 28.84 -12.56
N GLN A 4 -48.63 28.24 -13.72
CA GLN A 4 -47.97 26.98 -14.07
C GLN A 4 -46.53 27.19 -14.53
N THR A 5 -46.24 28.27 -15.24
CA THR A 5 -44.88 28.62 -15.68
C THR A 5 -43.96 28.98 -14.51
N ALA A 6 -44.48 29.67 -13.48
CA ALA A 6 -43.72 29.99 -12.28
C ALA A 6 -43.35 28.72 -11.49
N SER A 7 -44.25 27.72 -11.42
CA SER A 7 -44.00 26.45 -10.74
C SER A 7 -42.90 25.61 -11.42
N TYR A 8 -42.85 25.57 -12.75
CA TYR A 8 -41.81 24.86 -13.51
C TYR A 8 -40.44 25.54 -13.41
N VAL A 9 -40.38 26.86 -13.35
CA VAL A 9 -39.13 27.60 -13.18
C VAL A 9 -38.55 27.36 -11.78
N VAL A 10 -39.36 27.32 -10.72
CA VAL A 10 -38.92 27.04 -9.36
C VAL A 10 -38.41 25.58 -9.24
N VAL A 11 -39.12 24.61 -9.82
CA VAL A 11 -38.69 23.19 -9.82
C VAL A 11 -37.41 23.02 -10.62
N ALA A 12 -37.25 23.68 -11.76
CA ALA A 12 -36.01 23.62 -12.55
C ALA A 12 -34.84 24.28 -11.83
N LEU A 13 -35.04 25.39 -11.12
CA LEU A 13 -34.02 26.02 -10.28
C LEU A 13 -33.63 25.14 -9.07
N CYS A 14 -34.60 24.51 -8.40
CA CYS A 14 -34.33 23.58 -7.31
C CYS A 14 -33.56 22.34 -7.81
N LEU A 15 -33.88 21.80 -8.98
CA LEU A 15 -33.16 20.70 -9.60
C LEU A 15 -31.73 21.11 -10.01
N LEU A 16 -31.53 22.32 -10.50
CA LEU A 16 -30.20 22.86 -10.83
C LEU A 16 -29.34 23.08 -9.57
N VAL A 17 -29.92 23.55 -8.46
CA VAL A 17 -29.23 23.69 -7.18
C VAL A 17 -28.89 22.34 -6.60
N LEU A 18 -29.81 21.35 -6.64
CA LEU A 18 -29.54 19.99 -6.17
C LEU A 18 -28.47 19.27 -7.02
N VAL A 19 -28.39 19.54 -8.31
CA VAL A 19 -27.33 19.00 -9.19
C VAL A 19 -26.00 19.71 -8.94
N ALA A 20 -25.99 20.98 -8.59
CA ALA A 20 -24.78 21.73 -8.24
C ALA A 20 -24.21 21.32 -6.87
N GLU A 21 -25.04 20.98 -5.89
CA GLU A 21 -24.62 20.50 -4.57
C GLU A 21 -24.01 19.07 -4.61
N HIS A 22 -24.31 18.29 -5.66
CA HIS A 22 -23.72 16.96 -5.87
C HIS A 22 -22.50 16.95 -6.79
N ALA A 23 -22.13 18.06 -7.36
CA ALA A 23 -20.84 18.25 -7.99
C ALA A 23 -19.82 18.59 -6.89
N GLU A 24 -19.45 17.61 -6.03
CA GLU A 24 -18.20 17.70 -5.28
C GLU A 24 -17.11 18.06 -6.29
N ALA A 25 -16.61 19.29 -6.20
CA ALA A 25 -15.52 19.75 -7.04
C ALA A 25 -14.36 18.80 -6.84
N ARG A 26 -14.17 17.85 -7.79
CA ARG A 26 -13.07 16.89 -7.75
C ARG A 26 -11.80 17.69 -7.55
N GLN A 27 -11.13 17.49 -6.43
CA GLN A 27 -9.85 18.12 -6.19
C GLN A 27 -8.92 17.87 -7.39
N PRO A 28 -8.21 18.87 -7.89
CA PRO A 28 -7.31 18.69 -9.00
C PRO A 28 -6.23 17.68 -8.59
N ARG A 29 -5.88 16.79 -9.52
CA ARG A 29 -4.79 15.84 -9.29
C ARG A 29 -3.48 16.59 -9.13
N LEU A 30 -2.75 16.28 -8.07
CA LEU A 30 -1.44 16.88 -7.79
C LEU A 30 -0.33 16.31 -8.70
N VAL A 31 -0.54 15.10 -9.22
CA VAL A 31 0.39 14.42 -10.12
C VAL A 31 -0.35 13.76 -11.29
N PRO A 32 0.30 13.55 -12.46
CA PRO A 32 -0.38 12.97 -13.61
C PRO A 32 -0.80 11.52 -13.40
N ALA A 33 -0.01 10.72 -12.66
CA ALA A 33 -0.30 9.32 -12.36
C ALA A 33 0.40 8.84 -11.10
N ILE A 34 -0.06 7.67 -10.60
CA ILE A 34 0.59 6.91 -9.54
C ILE A 34 0.87 5.52 -10.09
N PHE A 35 2.09 5.02 -9.93
CA PHE A 35 2.47 3.64 -10.20
C PHE A 35 2.82 2.98 -8.86
N VAL A 36 2.14 1.85 -8.56
CA VAL A 36 2.24 1.19 -7.26
C VAL A 36 2.95 -0.15 -7.42
N PHE A 37 3.92 -0.41 -6.55
CA PHE A 37 4.71 -1.65 -6.50
C PHE A 37 4.76 -2.15 -5.06
N GLY A 38 4.90 -3.45 -4.89
CA GLY A 38 5.07 -4.00 -3.56
C GLY A 38 4.28 -5.27 -3.29
N ASP A 39 3.85 -5.40 -2.05
CA ASP A 39 3.24 -6.60 -1.48
C ASP A 39 1.74 -6.45 -1.18
N SER A 40 1.22 -7.30 -0.26
CA SER A 40 -0.19 -7.31 0.15
C SER A 40 -0.68 -6.00 0.77
N THR A 41 0.22 -5.18 1.34
CA THR A 41 -0.15 -3.90 1.97
C THR A 41 -0.70 -2.88 0.98
N VAL A 42 -0.36 -3.05 -0.30
CA VAL A 42 -0.72 -2.14 -1.39
C VAL A 42 -1.31 -2.85 -2.63
N ASP A 43 -1.42 -4.19 -2.63
CA ASP A 43 -2.13 -4.95 -3.67
C ASP A 43 -3.61 -4.59 -3.69
N VAL A 44 -4.16 -4.37 -4.88
CA VAL A 44 -5.58 -4.04 -5.09
C VAL A 44 -6.33 -5.13 -5.88
N GLY A 45 -5.71 -6.34 -5.96
CA GLY A 45 -6.35 -7.52 -6.49
C GLY A 45 -5.60 -8.24 -7.61
N ASN A 46 -4.30 -8.00 -7.81
CA ASN A 46 -3.50 -8.76 -8.78
C ASN A 46 -3.54 -10.26 -8.47
N ASN A 47 -3.44 -10.66 -7.20
CA ASN A 47 -3.43 -12.07 -6.82
C ASN A 47 -4.72 -12.82 -7.16
N ASN A 48 -5.83 -12.12 -7.40
CA ASN A 48 -7.09 -12.76 -7.84
C ASN A 48 -6.97 -13.40 -9.22
N PHE A 49 -6.02 -12.95 -10.04
CA PHE A 49 -5.80 -13.38 -11.42
C PHE A 49 -4.67 -14.41 -11.59
N LEU A 50 -3.96 -14.75 -10.50
CA LEU A 50 -2.89 -15.75 -10.50
C LEU A 50 -3.47 -17.14 -10.21
N GLY A 51 -3.32 -18.08 -11.15
CA GLY A 51 -3.90 -19.42 -11.03
C GLY A 51 -3.28 -20.26 -9.92
N GLY A 52 -1.98 -20.10 -9.68
CA GLY A 52 -1.20 -20.85 -8.69
C GLY A 52 -1.14 -20.23 -7.29
N THR A 53 -1.81 -19.10 -7.05
CA THR A 53 -1.88 -18.50 -5.71
C THR A 53 -2.82 -19.29 -4.81
N ARG A 54 -2.33 -19.67 -3.64
CA ARG A 54 -3.10 -20.37 -2.59
C ARG A 54 -4.09 -19.40 -1.92
N LYS A 55 -5.02 -19.96 -1.12
CA LYS A 55 -6.02 -19.15 -0.40
C LYS A 55 -5.41 -18.12 0.55
N GLU A 56 -4.26 -18.44 1.15
CA GLU A 56 -3.51 -17.56 2.06
C GLU A 56 -2.98 -16.30 1.36
N GLY A 57 -2.76 -16.38 0.06
CA GLY A 57 -2.35 -15.25 -0.79
C GLY A 57 -3.51 -14.52 -1.45
N ARG A 58 -4.77 -14.76 -1.04
CA ARG A 58 -5.96 -14.16 -1.65
C ARG A 58 -6.83 -13.45 -0.61
N ALA A 59 -7.29 -12.27 -0.96
CA ALA A 59 -8.24 -11.48 -0.18
C ALA A 59 -9.55 -11.26 -0.98
N ASN A 60 -10.11 -12.36 -1.53
CA ASN A 60 -11.24 -12.33 -2.46
C ASN A 60 -12.50 -13.04 -1.93
N PHE A 61 -12.66 -13.14 -0.61
CA PHE A 61 -13.83 -13.71 0.04
C PHE A 61 -14.51 -12.73 1.00
N PRO A 62 -15.76 -12.96 1.45
CA PRO A 62 -16.64 -11.95 2.03
C PRO A 62 -16.12 -11.15 3.23
N GLN A 63 -15.16 -11.68 4.01
CA GLN A 63 -14.59 -10.97 5.15
C GLN A 63 -13.73 -9.79 4.71
N TYR A 64 -13.07 -9.87 3.54
CA TYR A 64 -12.33 -8.74 3.00
C TYR A 64 -13.27 -7.76 2.28
N GLY A 65 -12.96 -6.47 2.35
CA GLY A 65 -13.70 -5.43 1.65
C GLY A 65 -15.11 -5.17 2.16
N VAL A 66 -15.47 -5.62 3.38
CA VAL A 66 -16.80 -5.37 3.99
C VAL A 66 -17.14 -3.91 4.12
N ASP A 67 -16.13 -3.05 4.29
CA ASP A 67 -16.24 -1.60 4.40
C ASP A 67 -15.80 -0.89 3.10
N PHE A 68 -15.47 -1.63 2.05
CA PHE A 68 -15.26 -1.04 0.72
C PHE A 68 -16.61 -0.50 0.18
N PRO A 69 -16.63 0.57 -0.65
CA PRO A 69 -17.89 1.19 -1.12
C PRO A 69 -18.91 0.23 -1.75
N THR A 70 -18.44 -0.89 -2.30
CA THR A 70 -19.32 -1.92 -2.87
C THR A 70 -19.66 -3.03 -1.89
N SER A 71 -19.08 -3.03 -0.68
CA SER A 71 -19.15 -4.12 0.32
C SER A 71 -18.80 -5.49 -0.25
N LYS A 72 -17.85 -5.52 -1.21
CA LYS A 72 -17.39 -6.74 -1.89
C LYS A 72 -15.88 -6.88 -1.80
N PRO A 73 -15.37 -8.11 -1.70
CA PRO A 73 -13.94 -8.37 -1.72
C PRO A 73 -13.34 -7.98 -3.08
N THR A 74 -12.23 -7.27 -3.02
CA THR A 74 -11.54 -6.74 -4.20
C THR A 74 -10.17 -7.36 -4.42
N GLY A 75 -9.67 -8.13 -3.44
CA GLY A 75 -8.30 -8.61 -3.38
C GLY A 75 -7.37 -7.73 -2.53
N ARG A 76 -7.91 -6.69 -1.90
CA ARG A 76 -7.19 -5.91 -0.87
C ARG A 76 -7.18 -6.68 0.45
N PHE A 77 -6.03 -6.82 1.07
CA PHE A 77 -5.87 -7.48 2.37
C PHE A 77 -6.29 -6.52 3.51
N SER A 78 -7.55 -6.10 3.48
CA SER A 78 -8.13 -5.14 4.42
C SER A 78 -9.66 -5.26 4.44
N ASN A 79 -10.29 -4.67 5.47
CA ASN A 79 -11.76 -4.52 5.49
C ASN A 79 -12.28 -3.55 4.42
N GLY A 80 -11.43 -2.67 3.87
CA GLY A 80 -11.82 -1.68 2.87
C GLY A 80 -10.67 -1.19 2.03
N PHE A 81 -10.42 0.11 2.05
CA PHE A 81 -9.30 0.73 1.36
C PHE A 81 -7.96 0.41 2.04
N ASN A 82 -6.91 0.16 1.24
CA ASN A 82 -5.54 0.05 1.72
C ASN A 82 -4.78 1.38 1.64
N THR A 83 -3.50 1.39 2.03
CA THR A 83 -2.66 2.60 2.04
C THR A 83 -2.49 3.20 0.64
N ALA A 84 -2.41 2.37 -0.42
CA ALA A 84 -2.32 2.87 -1.79
C ALA A 84 -3.59 3.62 -2.23
N ASP A 85 -4.77 3.16 -1.81
CA ASP A 85 -6.03 3.86 -2.09
C ASP A 85 -6.08 5.21 -1.38
N ARG A 86 -5.76 5.20 -0.07
CA ARG A 86 -5.84 6.40 0.75
C ARG A 86 -4.84 7.48 0.30
N LEU A 87 -3.62 7.08 -0.04
CA LEU A 87 -2.63 7.99 -0.60
C LEU A 87 -3.07 8.53 -1.96
N ALA A 88 -3.64 7.68 -2.82
CA ALA A 88 -4.19 8.11 -4.09
C ALA A 88 -5.32 9.14 -3.93
N GLN A 89 -6.22 8.95 -2.94
CA GLN A 89 -7.28 9.90 -2.61
C GLN A 89 -6.71 11.28 -2.23
N LEU A 90 -5.68 11.32 -1.39
CA LEU A 90 -5.00 12.55 -0.99
C LEU A 90 -4.29 13.25 -2.17
N LEU A 91 -3.86 12.48 -3.18
CA LEU A 91 -3.29 13.00 -4.43
C LEU A 91 -4.35 13.41 -5.47
N GLY A 92 -5.66 13.35 -5.16
CA GLY A 92 -6.76 13.76 -6.02
C GLY A 92 -7.28 12.67 -6.97
N PHE A 93 -6.97 11.40 -6.71
CA PHE A 93 -7.55 10.27 -7.43
C PHE A 93 -8.69 9.65 -6.61
N PRO A 94 -9.66 8.94 -7.21
CA PRO A 94 -10.74 8.32 -6.45
C PRO A 94 -10.28 7.17 -5.55
N MET A 95 -9.23 6.44 -5.95
CA MET A 95 -8.59 5.33 -5.24
C MET A 95 -7.28 4.96 -5.96
N SER A 96 -6.56 3.96 -5.47
CA SER A 96 -5.42 3.35 -6.17
C SER A 96 -5.74 3.06 -7.63
N PRO A 97 -4.77 3.18 -8.54
CA PRO A 97 -4.92 2.67 -9.89
C PRO A 97 -5.30 1.18 -9.88
N PRO A 98 -5.95 0.67 -10.95
CA PRO A 98 -6.36 -0.72 -11.02
C PRO A 98 -5.17 -1.69 -11.01
N ALA A 99 -5.42 -2.91 -10.54
CA ALA A 99 -4.50 -4.02 -10.62
C ALA A 99 -4.12 -4.31 -12.10
N TYR A 100 -2.84 -4.48 -12.38
CA TYR A 100 -2.34 -4.72 -13.75
C TYR A 100 -3.03 -5.93 -14.40
N LEU A 101 -3.14 -7.05 -13.68
CA LEU A 101 -3.72 -8.28 -14.21
C LEU A 101 -5.23 -8.19 -14.45
N SER A 102 -5.92 -7.17 -13.92
CA SER A 102 -7.33 -6.88 -14.25
C SER A 102 -7.50 -6.20 -15.61
N LEU A 103 -6.41 -5.73 -16.22
CA LEU A 103 -6.44 -4.95 -17.45
C LEU A 103 -6.34 -5.84 -18.69
N THR A 104 -7.14 -5.53 -19.69
CA THR A 104 -7.03 -6.11 -21.03
C THR A 104 -6.07 -5.29 -21.90
N ARG A 105 -5.62 -5.82 -23.03
CA ARG A 105 -4.81 -5.06 -24.01
C ARG A 105 -5.44 -3.71 -24.39
N ARG A 106 -6.77 -3.63 -24.44
CA ARG A 106 -7.50 -2.40 -24.78
C ARG A 106 -7.48 -1.41 -23.59
N THR A 107 -7.74 -1.88 -22.38
CA THR A 107 -7.84 -1.03 -21.20
C THR A 107 -6.47 -0.58 -20.69
N ILE A 108 -5.39 -1.34 -20.89
CA ILE A 108 -4.01 -0.91 -20.61
C ILE A 108 -3.70 0.39 -21.34
N ARG A 109 -4.02 0.51 -22.63
CA ARG A 109 -3.73 1.72 -23.44
C ARG A 109 -4.41 2.97 -22.88
N SER A 110 -5.61 2.84 -22.33
CA SER A 110 -6.33 3.97 -21.72
C SER A 110 -5.89 4.24 -20.26
N GLN A 111 -5.31 3.23 -19.60
CA GLN A 111 -4.96 3.28 -18.18
C GLN A 111 -3.49 3.68 -17.94
N MET A 112 -2.58 3.35 -18.84
CA MET A 112 -1.14 3.57 -18.67
C MET A 112 -0.77 5.04 -18.38
N PHE A 113 -1.59 6.01 -18.87
CA PHE A 113 -1.44 7.44 -18.56
C PHE A 113 -2.31 7.91 -17.37
N LYS A 114 -2.79 7.00 -16.52
CA LYS A 114 -3.54 7.30 -15.29
C LYS A 114 -2.93 6.62 -14.06
N GLY A 115 -2.02 5.67 -14.30
CA GLY A 115 -1.37 4.84 -13.30
C GLY A 115 -1.87 3.40 -13.31
N ILE A 116 -1.05 2.50 -12.77
CA ILE A 116 -1.30 1.05 -12.67
C ILE A 116 -0.71 0.56 -11.35
N ASN A 117 -1.39 -0.39 -10.71
CA ASN A 117 -0.91 -1.08 -9.53
C ASN A 117 -0.35 -2.46 -9.93
N PHE A 118 0.94 -2.69 -9.67
CA PHE A 118 1.67 -3.94 -9.97
C PHE A 118 1.87 -4.82 -8.75
N ALA A 119 1.53 -4.33 -7.55
CA ALA A 119 1.77 -5.02 -6.29
C ALA A 119 1.09 -6.38 -6.23
N SER A 120 1.69 -7.32 -5.52
CA SER A 120 1.22 -8.70 -5.39
C SER A 120 1.36 -9.19 -3.96
N GLY A 121 0.27 -9.63 -3.36
CA GLY A 121 0.28 -10.19 -2.01
C GLY A 121 1.29 -11.34 -1.88
N GLY A 122 2.11 -11.28 -0.83
CA GLY A 122 3.18 -12.25 -0.57
C GLY A 122 4.52 -11.92 -1.23
N SER A 123 4.60 -11.00 -2.19
CA SER A 123 5.88 -10.66 -2.82
C SER A 123 6.80 -9.91 -1.85
N GLY A 124 8.11 -10.00 -2.10
CA GLY A 124 9.15 -9.28 -1.39
C GLY A 124 10.25 -8.82 -2.33
N LEU A 125 11.37 -8.40 -1.77
CA LEU A 125 12.56 -7.98 -2.50
C LEU A 125 13.31 -9.16 -3.12
N GLY A 126 13.17 -10.36 -2.56
CA GLY A 126 13.68 -11.61 -3.13
C GLY A 126 12.71 -12.21 -4.15
N ASP A 127 13.23 -12.75 -5.26
CA ASP A 127 12.40 -13.32 -6.34
C ASP A 127 11.58 -14.55 -5.93
N HIS A 128 11.98 -15.22 -4.86
CA HIS A 128 11.31 -16.41 -4.37
C HIS A 128 10.44 -16.15 -3.13
N THR A 129 10.53 -14.93 -2.56
CA THR A 129 9.79 -14.54 -1.37
C THR A 129 8.29 -14.73 -1.58
N GLY A 130 7.64 -15.30 -0.58
CA GLY A 130 6.20 -15.60 -0.54
C GLY A 130 5.80 -16.92 -1.16
N ARG A 131 6.59 -17.49 -2.09
CA ARG A 131 6.20 -18.68 -2.86
C ARG A 131 5.94 -19.91 -2.01
N LEU A 132 6.65 -20.06 -0.90
CA LEU A 132 6.45 -21.20 0.01
C LEU A 132 5.12 -21.12 0.76
N VAL A 133 4.66 -19.91 1.07
CA VAL A 133 3.44 -19.69 1.86
C VAL A 133 2.23 -19.50 0.95
N VAL A 134 2.31 -18.57 0.01
CA VAL A 134 1.15 -18.15 -0.80
C VAL A 134 1.12 -18.75 -2.21
N GLY A 135 2.15 -19.45 -2.63
CA GLY A 135 2.25 -20.06 -3.96
C GLY A 135 2.71 -19.06 -5.03
N GLU A 136 1.94 -18.88 -6.09
CA GLU A 136 2.29 -17.94 -7.17
C GLU A 136 2.14 -16.49 -6.71
N VAL A 137 3.19 -15.70 -6.93
CA VAL A 137 3.24 -14.25 -6.68
C VAL A 137 3.91 -13.54 -7.85
N ILE A 138 3.61 -12.27 -8.06
CA ILE A 138 4.35 -11.41 -8.98
C ILE A 138 5.54 -10.83 -8.19
N SER A 139 6.75 -11.38 -8.36
CA SER A 139 7.96 -10.89 -7.69
C SER A 139 8.24 -9.43 -8.07
N MET A 140 9.06 -8.71 -7.28
CA MET A 140 9.45 -7.33 -7.61
C MET A 140 10.14 -7.25 -8.98
N THR A 141 10.94 -8.25 -9.37
CA THR A 141 11.49 -8.34 -10.72
C THR A 141 10.40 -8.32 -11.79
N LEU A 142 9.38 -9.20 -11.66
CA LEU A 142 8.27 -9.25 -12.62
C LEU A 142 7.40 -7.99 -12.61
N GLN A 143 7.24 -7.33 -11.45
CA GLN A 143 6.52 -6.06 -11.37
C GLN A 143 7.24 -4.97 -12.19
N VAL A 144 8.57 -4.86 -12.04
CA VAL A 144 9.39 -3.88 -12.78
C VAL A 144 9.48 -4.21 -14.27
N GLU A 145 9.65 -5.48 -14.66
CA GLU A 145 9.65 -5.93 -16.06
C GLU A 145 8.29 -5.67 -16.72
N THR A 146 7.21 -5.91 -16.00
CA THR A 146 5.85 -5.62 -16.46
C THR A 146 5.65 -4.11 -16.68
N PHE A 147 6.16 -3.29 -15.75
CA PHE A 147 6.15 -1.84 -15.93
C PHE A 147 6.98 -1.42 -17.15
N ALA A 148 8.15 -2.02 -17.40
CA ALA A 148 8.95 -1.74 -18.58
C ALA A 148 8.16 -2.00 -19.89
N THR A 149 7.37 -3.08 -19.93
CA THR A 149 6.46 -3.35 -21.06
C THR A 149 5.39 -2.27 -21.23
N VAL A 150 4.85 -1.75 -20.12
CA VAL A 150 3.89 -0.62 -20.16
C VAL A 150 4.56 0.64 -20.68
N VAL A 151 5.78 0.93 -20.25
CA VAL A 151 6.57 2.09 -20.72
C VAL A 151 6.84 2.02 -22.21
N GLU A 152 7.16 0.83 -22.73
CA GLU A 152 7.33 0.62 -24.19
C GLU A 152 6.03 0.96 -24.95
N HIS A 153 4.88 0.51 -24.45
CA HIS A 153 3.59 0.88 -25.04
C HIS A 153 3.32 2.40 -24.96
N MET A 154 3.76 3.07 -23.88
CA MET A 154 3.66 4.52 -23.76
C MET A 154 4.54 5.24 -24.81
N TYR A 155 5.78 4.77 -25.03
CA TYR A 155 6.66 5.29 -26.07
C TYR A 155 6.05 5.16 -27.46
N GLN A 156 5.48 4.00 -27.76
CA GLN A 156 4.80 3.76 -29.04
C GLN A 156 3.56 4.66 -29.23
N SER A 157 2.85 4.97 -28.14
CA SER A 157 1.61 5.75 -28.20
C SER A 157 1.83 7.28 -28.20
N ALA A 158 2.78 7.79 -27.41
CA ALA A 158 2.95 9.22 -27.16
C ALA A 158 4.34 9.76 -27.55
N GLY A 159 5.27 8.89 -27.91
CA GLY A 159 6.66 9.23 -28.20
C GLY A 159 7.50 9.41 -26.92
N SER A 160 8.82 9.35 -27.09
CA SER A 160 9.80 9.33 -25.98
C SER A 160 9.74 10.56 -25.10
N LYS A 161 9.73 11.76 -25.69
CA LYS A 161 9.76 13.02 -24.94
C LYS A 161 8.52 13.22 -24.03
N ARG A 162 7.32 12.91 -24.55
CA ARG A 162 6.09 13.03 -23.76
C ARG A 162 6.03 12.00 -22.65
N THR A 163 6.41 10.75 -22.93
CA THR A 163 6.45 9.66 -21.95
C THR A 163 7.44 9.98 -20.84
N ALA A 164 8.67 10.39 -21.16
CA ALA A 164 9.66 10.76 -20.14
C ALA A 164 9.19 11.92 -19.25
N SER A 165 8.62 12.98 -19.85
CA SER A 165 8.04 14.11 -19.10
C SER A 165 6.84 13.70 -18.24
N PHE A 166 6.03 12.75 -18.67
CA PHE A 166 4.91 12.23 -17.91
C PHE A 166 5.39 11.40 -16.71
N LEU A 167 6.30 10.45 -16.92
CA LEU A 167 6.82 9.57 -15.88
C LEU A 167 7.61 10.35 -14.83
N SER A 168 8.42 11.33 -15.22
CA SER A 168 9.20 12.12 -14.28
C SER A 168 8.37 12.96 -13.30
N ARG A 169 7.11 13.25 -13.63
CA ARG A 169 6.17 13.98 -12.76
C ARG A 169 5.21 13.07 -12.02
N SER A 170 5.20 11.78 -12.32
CA SER A 170 4.34 10.77 -11.68
C SER A 170 4.98 10.29 -10.37
N ILE A 171 4.13 9.85 -9.42
CA ILE A 171 4.60 9.22 -8.17
C ILE A 171 4.73 7.71 -8.37
N PHE A 172 5.86 7.18 -7.89
CA PHE A 172 6.15 5.75 -7.77
C PHE A 172 6.05 5.36 -6.31
N PHE A 173 4.94 4.73 -5.93
CA PHE A 173 4.65 4.34 -4.55
C PHE A 173 5.06 2.89 -4.32
N ILE A 174 5.93 2.64 -3.33
CA ILE A 174 6.54 1.32 -3.09
C ILE A 174 6.41 0.96 -1.61
N SER A 175 5.82 -0.21 -1.33
CA SER A 175 5.74 -0.80 0.00
C SER A 175 6.05 -2.30 -0.13
N THR A 176 7.25 -2.72 0.34
CA THR A 176 7.77 -4.08 0.18
C THR A 176 8.88 -4.38 1.18
N GLY A 177 9.16 -5.66 1.40
CA GLY A 177 10.24 -6.14 2.27
C GLY A 177 9.75 -6.86 3.53
N SER A 178 8.50 -6.68 3.92
CA SER A 178 7.93 -7.34 5.11
C SER A 178 7.92 -8.86 4.98
N ASN A 179 7.59 -9.38 3.80
CA ASN A 179 7.56 -10.83 3.56
C ASN A 179 8.96 -11.46 3.61
N ASP A 180 9.99 -10.76 3.15
CA ASP A 180 11.39 -11.20 3.29
C ASP A 180 11.78 -11.33 4.75
N MET A 181 11.38 -10.37 5.59
CA MET A 181 11.66 -10.40 7.04
C MET A 181 10.94 -11.56 7.73
N PHE A 182 9.66 -11.80 7.39
CA PHE A 182 8.93 -12.95 7.90
C PHE A 182 9.63 -14.26 7.52
N GLU A 183 9.96 -14.49 6.25
CA GLU A 183 10.63 -15.71 5.81
C GLU A 183 12.01 -15.88 6.46
N TYR A 184 12.82 -14.81 6.53
CA TYR A 184 14.11 -14.85 7.21
C TYR A 184 13.96 -15.27 8.68
N SER A 185 12.99 -14.70 9.38
CA SER A 185 12.76 -15.01 10.80
C SER A 185 12.35 -16.46 11.05
N PHE A 186 11.77 -17.16 10.06
CA PHE A 186 11.44 -18.58 10.12
C PHE A 186 12.62 -19.48 9.73
N SER A 187 13.56 -18.98 8.93
CA SER A 187 14.68 -19.77 8.41
C SER A 187 15.70 -20.18 9.47
N ARG A 188 15.63 -19.63 10.69
CA ARG A 188 16.65 -19.78 11.76
C ARG A 188 18.08 -19.40 11.30
N SER A 189 18.21 -18.66 10.22
CA SER A 189 19.47 -18.14 9.73
C SER A 189 19.95 -17.00 10.63
N ASN A 190 21.25 -16.91 10.84
CA ASN A 190 21.92 -15.78 11.49
C ASN A 190 22.81 -15.02 10.49
N ASP A 191 22.42 -15.00 9.22
CA ASP A 191 23.20 -14.33 8.19
C ASP A 191 23.11 -12.81 8.34
N ARG A 192 24.16 -12.22 8.91
CA ARG A 192 24.30 -10.76 9.08
C ARG A 192 24.28 -9.98 7.75
N LYS A 193 24.43 -10.68 6.61
CA LYS A 193 24.35 -10.07 5.28
C LYS A 193 22.92 -9.97 4.74
N PHE A 194 21.93 -10.54 5.43
CA PHE A 194 20.55 -10.54 4.98
C PHE A 194 20.03 -9.14 4.70
N LEU A 195 20.12 -8.22 5.67
CA LEU A 195 19.65 -6.84 5.49
C LEU A 195 20.41 -6.12 4.37
N ALA A 196 21.73 -6.30 4.29
CA ALA A 196 22.52 -5.73 3.21
C ALA A 196 22.10 -6.26 1.83
N GLY A 197 21.75 -7.55 1.74
CA GLY A 197 21.21 -8.18 0.54
C GLY A 197 19.86 -7.58 0.14
N LEU A 198 18.94 -7.36 1.10
CA LEU A 198 17.67 -6.72 0.83
C LEU A 198 17.82 -5.28 0.33
N VAL A 199 18.69 -4.49 0.96
CA VAL A 199 18.98 -3.11 0.54
C VAL A 199 19.60 -3.09 -0.86
N ALA A 200 20.48 -4.03 -1.19
CA ALA A 200 21.06 -4.14 -2.53
C ALA A 200 19.99 -4.46 -3.59
N SER A 201 19.06 -5.38 -3.30
CA SER A 201 17.92 -5.68 -4.18
C SER A 201 17.02 -4.45 -4.34
N TYR A 202 16.74 -3.73 -3.27
CA TYR A 202 15.93 -2.51 -3.33
C TYR A 202 16.59 -1.46 -4.23
N LYS A 203 17.91 -1.22 -4.03
CA LYS A 203 18.72 -0.31 -4.86
C LYS A 203 18.64 -0.67 -6.34
N TYR A 204 18.72 -1.96 -6.66
CA TYR A 204 18.60 -2.47 -8.03
C TYR A 204 17.25 -2.11 -8.66
N TYR A 205 16.13 -2.34 -7.96
CA TYR A 205 14.80 -2.02 -8.47
C TYR A 205 14.56 -0.53 -8.63
N LEU A 206 15.03 0.31 -7.70
CA LEU A 206 14.91 1.75 -7.81
C LEU A 206 15.71 2.30 -9.01
N LYS A 207 16.92 1.80 -9.26
CA LYS A 207 17.70 2.13 -10.46
C LYS A 207 16.98 1.71 -11.74
N ALA A 208 16.41 0.51 -11.78
CA ALA A 208 15.65 0.03 -12.92
C ALA A 208 14.44 0.94 -13.22
N LEU A 209 13.66 1.29 -12.20
CA LEU A 209 12.53 2.22 -12.34
C LEU A 209 13.00 3.63 -12.76
N TYR A 210 14.11 4.10 -12.23
CA TYR A 210 14.69 5.40 -12.63
C TYR A 210 15.08 5.41 -14.11
N HIS A 211 15.71 4.36 -14.62
CA HIS A 211 16.06 4.23 -16.04
C HIS A 211 14.84 4.12 -16.95
N LEU A 212 13.70 3.62 -16.42
CA LEU A 212 12.41 3.63 -17.11
C LEU A 212 11.70 5.00 -17.08
N GLY A 213 12.25 5.99 -16.38
CA GLY A 213 11.75 7.36 -16.36
C GLY A 213 11.20 7.86 -15.02
N ALA A 214 11.16 7.03 -13.99
CA ALA A 214 10.74 7.43 -12.64
C ALA A 214 11.71 8.48 -12.05
N ARG A 215 11.15 9.46 -11.33
CA ARG A 215 11.94 10.49 -10.64
C ARG A 215 11.45 10.76 -9.21
N LYS A 216 10.17 10.51 -8.92
CA LYS A 216 9.53 10.81 -7.63
C LYS A 216 9.10 9.51 -6.97
N PHE A 217 9.80 9.12 -5.91
CA PHE A 217 9.58 7.87 -5.19
C PHE A 217 8.96 8.12 -3.82
N SER A 218 7.79 7.54 -3.55
CA SER A 218 7.23 7.46 -2.20
C SER A 218 7.43 6.04 -1.69
N ILE A 219 8.22 5.88 -0.65
CA ILE A 219 8.67 4.60 -0.13
C ILE A 219 8.22 4.45 1.31
N VAL A 220 7.73 3.28 1.67
CA VAL A 220 7.36 2.93 3.05
C VAL A 220 8.37 1.91 3.58
N SER A 221 8.95 2.21 4.75
CA SER A 221 9.85 1.28 5.44
C SER A 221 9.07 0.13 6.11
N ILE A 222 9.78 -0.80 6.71
CA ILE A 222 9.18 -1.96 7.36
C ILE A 222 8.63 -1.56 8.74
N PRO A 223 7.35 -1.87 9.05
CA PRO A 223 6.75 -1.60 10.37
C PRO A 223 7.28 -2.60 11.43
N PRO A 224 6.92 -2.43 12.73
CA PRO A 224 7.28 -3.38 13.80
C PRO A 224 6.51 -4.70 13.61
N LEU A 225 7.00 -5.54 12.71
CA LEU A 225 6.36 -6.79 12.27
C LEU A 225 6.13 -7.79 13.41
N GLY A 226 7.04 -7.80 14.41
CA GLY A 226 6.90 -8.64 15.59
C GLY A 226 5.67 -8.34 16.43
N CYS A 227 5.00 -7.21 16.21
CA CYS A 227 3.77 -6.84 16.91
C CYS A 227 2.49 -7.26 16.19
N THR A 228 2.58 -7.86 14.99
CA THR A 228 1.41 -8.42 14.30
C THR A 228 0.78 -9.57 15.10
N PRO A 229 -0.53 -9.81 14.98
CA PRO A 229 -1.20 -10.90 15.66
C PRO A 229 -0.51 -12.27 15.48
N SER A 230 -0.06 -12.60 14.26
CA SER A 230 0.66 -13.83 13.98
C SER A 230 1.98 -13.96 14.76
N GLN A 231 2.71 -12.88 14.93
CA GLN A 231 3.99 -12.89 15.64
C GLN A 231 3.81 -12.81 17.16
N ARG A 232 2.73 -12.20 17.65
CA ARG A 232 2.33 -12.31 19.06
C ARG A 232 1.96 -13.74 19.42
N LEU A 233 1.21 -14.44 18.55
CA LEU A 233 0.92 -15.87 18.72
C LEU A 233 2.22 -16.68 18.73
N ARG A 234 3.13 -16.43 17.81
CA ARG A 234 4.43 -17.11 17.75
C ARG A 234 5.24 -16.92 19.05
N ARG A 235 5.27 -15.69 19.60
CA ARG A 235 5.93 -15.43 20.90
C ARG A 235 5.28 -16.25 22.01
N LEU A 236 3.95 -16.24 22.09
CA LEU A 236 3.21 -17.01 23.10
C LEU A 236 3.54 -18.50 23.03
N GLU A 237 3.55 -19.07 21.82
CA GLU A 237 3.85 -20.50 21.59
C GLU A 237 5.30 -20.86 21.88
N GLN A 238 6.26 -20.02 21.52
CA GLN A 238 7.68 -20.31 21.66
C GLN A 238 8.26 -19.96 23.03
N MET A 239 7.76 -18.88 23.66
CA MET A 239 8.33 -18.34 24.88
C MET A 239 7.36 -18.42 26.08
N GLY A 240 6.08 -18.78 25.89
CA GLY A 240 5.08 -18.81 26.92
C GLY A 240 4.71 -17.41 27.48
N THR A 241 5.07 -16.33 26.79
CA THR A 241 4.84 -14.95 27.24
C THR A 241 4.11 -14.13 26.18
N GLN A 242 3.27 -13.18 26.62
CA GLN A 242 2.60 -12.23 25.74
C GLN A 242 3.55 -11.10 25.31
N GLY A 243 3.16 -10.37 24.28
CA GLY A 243 3.88 -9.21 23.75
C GLY A 243 4.30 -9.38 22.27
N CYS A 244 5.05 -8.42 21.76
CA CYS A 244 5.60 -8.48 20.42
C CYS A 244 6.78 -9.47 20.34
N PHE A 245 7.01 -10.08 19.18
CA PHE A 245 8.19 -10.92 18.93
C PHE A 245 9.40 -10.04 18.61
N ASP A 246 10.15 -9.66 19.65
CA ASP A 246 11.24 -8.68 19.61
C ASP A 246 12.30 -8.97 18.54
N PRO A 247 12.76 -10.21 18.30
CA PRO A 247 13.79 -10.46 17.27
C PRO A 247 13.39 -9.99 15.86
N LEU A 248 12.09 -9.99 15.53
CA LEU A 248 11.63 -9.49 14.24
C LEU A 248 11.48 -7.97 14.24
N ASN A 249 11.14 -7.37 15.38
CA ASN A 249 11.13 -5.91 15.54
C ASN A 249 12.53 -5.32 15.44
N ASP A 250 13.54 -5.99 16.00
CA ASP A 250 14.94 -5.56 15.92
C ASP A 250 15.40 -5.52 14.45
N LEU A 251 15.08 -6.57 13.65
CA LEU A 251 15.35 -6.58 12.21
C LEU A 251 14.64 -5.44 11.47
N SER A 252 13.37 -5.19 11.80
CA SER A 252 12.60 -4.08 11.20
C SER A 252 13.25 -2.73 11.52
N LEU A 253 13.64 -2.52 12.77
CA LEU A 253 14.28 -1.29 13.24
C LEU A 253 15.65 -1.08 12.57
N GLU A 254 16.47 -2.12 12.49
CA GLU A 254 17.80 -2.07 11.86
C GLU A 254 17.72 -1.79 10.34
N SER A 255 16.63 -2.15 9.68
CA SER A 255 16.47 -1.97 8.25
C SER A 255 16.31 -0.50 7.82
N TYR A 256 15.70 0.34 8.66
CA TYR A 256 15.38 1.73 8.32
C TYR A 256 16.62 2.58 8.01
N PRO A 257 17.65 2.67 8.87
CA PRO A 257 18.83 3.47 8.59
C PRO A 257 19.60 3.00 7.36
N LEU A 258 19.59 1.70 7.07
CA LEU A 258 20.22 1.16 5.86
C LEU A 258 19.47 1.58 4.60
N LEU A 259 18.14 1.54 4.64
CA LEU A 259 17.28 2.00 3.54
C LEU A 259 17.44 3.51 3.33
N ALA A 260 17.44 4.30 4.40
CA ALA A 260 17.60 5.75 4.36
C ALA A 260 18.96 6.15 3.74
N ALA A 261 20.07 5.54 4.19
CA ALA A 261 21.40 5.80 3.64
C ALA A 261 21.50 5.43 2.14
N MET A 262 20.90 4.31 1.74
CA MET A 262 20.86 3.90 0.33
C MET A 262 20.07 4.89 -0.53
N LEU A 263 18.94 5.42 -0.04
CA LEU A 263 18.13 6.40 -0.76
C LEU A 263 18.85 7.76 -0.88
N GLU A 264 19.55 8.19 0.15
CA GLU A 264 20.38 9.39 0.12
C GLU A 264 21.50 9.25 -0.94
N GLU A 265 22.21 8.09 -0.94
CA GLU A 265 23.21 7.79 -1.95
C GLU A 265 22.62 7.84 -3.37
N LEU A 266 21.45 7.23 -3.60
CA LEU A 266 20.80 7.22 -4.91
C LEU A 266 20.35 8.61 -5.35
N ALA A 267 19.85 9.44 -4.45
CA ALA A 267 19.45 10.80 -4.77
C ALA A 267 20.64 11.68 -5.21
N HIS A 268 21.83 11.39 -4.67
CA HIS A 268 23.09 12.03 -5.14
C HIS A 268 23.60 11.45 -6.45
N GLU A 269 23.46 10.13 -6.65
CA GLU A 269 23.94 9.43 -7.86
C GLU A 269 23.07 9.70 -9.09
N LEU A 270 21.75 9.84 -8.92
CA LEU A 270 20.76 9.84 -9.99
C LEU A 270 20.12 11.22 -10.18
N PRO A 271 20.52 12.00 -11.21
CA PRO A 271 20.05 13.38 -11.41
C PRO A 271 18.52 13.49 -11.48
N GLY A 272 17.95 14.38 -10.66
CA GLY A 272 16.52 14.63 -10.59
C GLY A 272 15.71 13.57 -9.86
N MET A 273 16.34 12.56 -9.24
CA MET A 273 15.67 11.65 -8.31
C MET A 273 15.31 12.42 -7.04
N ALA A 274 14.05 12.30 -6.61
CA ALA A 274 13.56 12.78 -5.34
C ALA A 274 12.75 11.66 -4.65
N TYR A 275 12.77 11.64 -3.32
CA TYR A 275 12.07 10.61 -2.57
C TYR A 275 11.43 11.14 -1.29
N SER A 276 10.42 10.41 -0.84
CA SER A 276 9.75 10.53 0.45
C SER A 276 9.79 9.15 1.11
N LEU A 277 10.52 9.01 2.21
CA LEU A 277 10.64 7.77 2.97
C LEU A 277 9.79 7.88 4.24
N GLY A 278 8.71 7.13 4.31
CA GLY A 278 7.89 6.97 5.50
C GLY A 278 8.51 5.97 6.46
N ASP A 279 8.75 6.38 7.70
CA ASP A 279 9.20 5.52 8.79
C ASP A 279 8.00 4.80 9.42
N ALA A 280 7.63 3.66 8.83
CA ALA A 280 6.50 2.86 9.31
C ALA A 280 6.72 2.28 10.71
N TYR A 281 7.98 2.03 11.09
CA TYR A 281 8.28 1.56 12.44
C TYR A 281 7.91 2.62 13.47
N THR A 282 8.38 3.85 13.27
CA THR A 282 8.07 4.98 14.16
C THR A 282 6.58 5.34 14.12
N MET A 283 5.94 5.34 12.94
CA MET A 283 4.50 5.59 12.80
C MET A 283 3.66 4.62 13.62
N VAL A 284 3.89 3.31 13.49
CA VAL A 284 3.13 2.28 14.21
C VAL A 284 3.46 2.30 15.71
N SER A 285 4.73 2.48 16.07
CA SER A 285 5.14 2.62 17.48
C SER A 285 4.48 3.83 18.14
N PHE A 286 4.31 4.92 17.41
CA PHE A 286 3.57 6.10 17.89
C PHE A 286 2.10 5.79 18.16
N VAL A 287 1.43 5.02 17.30
CA VAL A 287 0.04 4.57 17.51
C VAL A 287 -0.06 3.66 18.74
N PHE A 288 0.88 2.73 18.93
CA PHE A 288 0.93 1.89 20.15
C PHE A 288 1.08 2.72 21.42
N ALA A 289 1.91 3.76 21.40
CA ALA A 289 2.12 4.65 22.55
C ALA A 289 0.96 5.63 22.76
N ASN A 290 0.22 5.97 21.72
CA ASN A 290 -0.87 6.95 21.72
C ASN A 290 -2.11 6.38 21.03
N PRO A 291 -2.74 5.33 21.59
CA PRO A 291 -3.84 4.63 20.93
C PRO A 291 -5.12 5.47 20.81
N GLN A 292 -5.24 6.52 21.61
CA GLN A 292 -6.37 7.44 21.60
C GLN A 292 -5.87 8.88 21.48
N THR A 293 -6.32 9.55 20.43
CA THR A 293 -6.06 10.96 20.15
C THR A 293 -7.35 11.64 19.70
N ASN A 294 -7.30 12.92 19.28
CA ASN A 294 -8.44 13.58 18.67
C ASN A 294 -8.77 13.03 17.26
N ASP A 295 -7.77 12.40 16.58
CA ASP A 295 -7.88 11.96 15.19
C ASP A 295 -8.22 10.48 15.06
N TRP A 296 -7.93 9.65 16.09
CA TRP A 296 -8.25 8.22 16.11
C TRP A 296 -8.45 7.69 17.54
N SER A 297 -9.16 6.56 17.64
CA SER A 297 -9.39 5.88 18.92
C SER A 297 -9.32 4.37 18.70
N PHE A 298 -8.10 3.80 18.86
CA PHE A 298 -7.91 2.36 18.85
C PHE A 298 -8.04 1.80 20.26
N THR A 299 -8.88 0.79 20.44
CA THR A 299 -9.05 0.07 21.70
C THR A 299 -8.56 -1.37 21.62
N GLU A 300 -8.29 -1.86 20.39
CA GLU A 300 -7.72 -3.16 20.15
C GLU A 300 -6.45 -3.04 19.29
N LEU A 301 -5.30 -3.26 19.93
CA LEU A 301 -3.97 -3.10 19.35
C LEU A 301 -3.26 -4.42 19.06
N GLU A 302 -3.78 -5.53 19.56
CA GLU A 302 -3.07 -6.81 19.59
C GLU A 302 -3.75 -7.89 18.76
N ALA A 303 -5.10 -7.92 18.78
CA ALA A 303 -5.87 -8.93 18.09
C ALA A 303 -6.36 -8.46 16.72
N ALA A 304 -6.47 -9.42 15.80
CA ALA A 304 -7.11 -9.23 14.51
C ALA A 304 -8.63 -9.15 14.63
N CYS A 305 -9.25 -8.30 13.81
CA CYS A 305 -10.70 -8.21 13.69
C CYS A 305 -11.31 -9.42 12.96
N CYS A 306 -10.58 -10.00 12.00
CA CYS A 306 -10.93 -11.21 11.28
C CYS A 306 -9.93 -12.33 11.61
N GLY A 307 -10.29 -13.21 12.52
CA GLY A 307 -9.44 -14.33 12.91
C GLY A 307 -9.97 -15.02 14.17
N GLU A 308 -9.45 -16.19 14.47
CA GLU A 308 -9.80 -17.00 15.63
C GLU A 308 -8.58 -17.29 16.51
N GLY A 309 -8.84 -17.86 17.70
CA GLY A 309 -7.80 -18.21 18.66
C GLY A 309 -7.12 -17.01 19.31
N PRO A 310 -5.97 -17.21 19.99
CA PRO A 310 -5.24 -16.13 20.62
C PRO A 310 -4.86 -15.05 19.60
N PHE A 311 -5.07 -13.80 19.94
CA PHE A 311 -4.85 -12.62 19.09
C PHE A 311 -5.63 -12.64 17.76
N GLY A 312 -6.62 -13.51 17.55
CA GLY A 312 -7.25 -13.67 16.24
C GLY A 312 -6.29 -14.14 15.15
N ALA A 313 -5.19 -14.80 15.53
CA ALA A 313 -4.08 -15.10 14.62
C ALA A 313 -4.25 -16.40 13.82
N SER A 314 -5.30 -17.19 14.05
CA SER A 314 -5.54 -18.46 13.34
C SER A 314 -6.07 -18.31 11.91
N GLY A 315 -6.00 -17.10 11.38
CA GLY A 315 -6.32 -16.78 9.97
C GLY A 315 -7.77 -16.36 9.75
N CYS A 316 -7.92 -15.33 8.92
CA CYS A 316 -9.20 -14.87 8.42
C CYS A 316 -9.73 -15.84 7.36
N ASN A 317 -10.98 -16.28 7.47
CA ASN A 317 -11.63 -17.16 6.51
C ASN A 317 -13.15 -16.90 6.48
N GLN A 318 -13.87 -17.55 5.56
CA GLN A 318 -15.30 -17.28 5.30
C GLN A 318 -16.26 -17.58 6.45
N THR A 319 -15.84 -18.36 7.45
CA THR A 319 -16.68 -18.77 8.57
C THR A 319 -16.41 -17.99 9.85
N VAL A 320 -15.31 -17.23 9.89
CA VAL A 320 -14.91 -16.47 11.08
C VAL A 320 -15.83 -15.25 11.25
N PRO A 321 -16.44 -15.06 12.44
CA PRO A 321 -17.16 -13.85 12.73
C PRO A 321 -16.21 -12.65 12.80
N LEU A 322 -16.69 -11.51 12.32
CA LEU A 322 -15.94 -10.26 12.40
C LEU A 322 -16.12 -9.59 13.77
N CYS A 323 -15.14 -8.80 14.19
CA CYS A 323 -15.27 -7.96 15.37
C CYS A 323 -16.41 -6.92 15.22
N GLY A 324 -16.94 -6.47 16.36
CA GLY A 324 -18.11 -5.57 16.38
C GLY A 324 -17.81 -4.15 15.90
N ASN A 325 -16.61 -3.63 16.21
CA ASN A 325 -16.17 -2.30 15.78
C ASN A 325 -14.82 -2.41 15.06
N ARG A 326 -14.85 -2.30 13.74
CA ARG A 326 -13.67 -2.45 12.88
C ARG A 326 -12.77 -1.22 12.87
N ASP A 327 -13.31 -0.05 13.18
CA ASP A 327 -12.55 1.21 13.14
C ASP A 327 -11.65 1.39 14.38
N ASN A 328 -11.89 0.62 15.45
CA ASN A 328 -11.06 0.67 16.66
C ASN A 328 -10.02 -0.46 16.75
N HIS A 329 -9.89 -1.30 15.71
CA HIS A 329 -8.89 -2.35 15.61
C HIS A 329 -7.71 -1.90 14.76
N LEU A 330 -6.49 -2.19 15.22
CA LEU A 330 -5.27 -1.93 14.48
C LEU A 330 -5.12 -2.91 13.31
N PHE A 331 -5.38 -4.19 13.56
CA PHE A 331 -5.19 -5.27 12.60
C PHE A 331 -6.53 -5.79 12.05
N TRP A 332 -6.56 -5.98 10.73
CA TRP A 332 -7.68 -6.62 10.07
C TRP A 332 -7.62 -8.14 10.20
N ASP A 333 -6.49 -8.73 9.81
CA ASP A 333 -6.20 -10.16 9.93
C ASP A 333 -4.87 -10.39 10.67
N ALA A 334 -4.34 -11.58 10.63
CA ALA A 334 -3.13 -11.95 11.36
C ALA A 334 -1.89 -11.09 11.06
N ASN A 335 -1.86 -10.36 9.93
CA ASN A 335 -0.67 -9.63 9.46
C ASN A 335 -0.96 -8.23 8.91
N HIS A 336 -2.20 -7.93 8.53
CA HIS A 336 -2.54 -6.72 7.77
C HIS A 336 -3.31 -5.69 8.60
N PRO A 337 -3.10 -4.39 8.33
CA PRO A 337 -3.82 -3.33 9.02
C PRO A 337 -5.28 -3.19 8.54
N THR A 338 -6.12 -2.59 9.37
CA THR A 338 -7.45 -2.13 8.97
C THR A 338 -7.38 -0.95 8.01
N GLN A 339 -8.49 -0.62 7.34
CA GLN A 339 -8.58 0.59 6.53
C GLN A 339 -8.43 1.88 7.38
N ALA A 340 -8.77 1.86 8.65
CA ALA A 340 -8.57 2.99 9.57
C ALA A 340 -7.08 3.30 9.72
N VAL A 341 -6.27 2.28 10.00
CA VAL A 341 -4.80 2.42 10.06
C VAL A 341 -4.21 2.83 8.71
N SER A 342 -4.70 2.24 7.61
CA SER A 342 -4.28 2.63 6.26
C SER A 342 -4.55 4.11 5.95
N GLY A 343 -5.65 4.66 6.48
CA GLY A 343 -5.97 6.09 6.38
C GLY A 343 -4.95 6.96 7.11
N ILE A 344 -4.63 6.60 8.37
CA ILE A 344 -3.64 7.32 9.19
C ILE A 344 -2.25 7.25 8.55
N ALA A 345 -1.83 6.06 8.11
CA ALA A 345 -0.55 5.87 7.43
C ALA A 345 -0.44 6.75 6.18
N ALA A 346 -1.47 6.76 5.33
CA ALA A 346 -1.47 7.60 4.14
C ALA A 346 -1.46 9.10 4.46
N GLN A 347 -2.22 9.54 5.47
CA GLN A 347 -2.21 10.94 5.92
C GLN A 347 -0.83 11.35 6.45
N THR A 348 -0.19 10.47 7.24
CA THR A 348 1.16 10.71 7.75
C THR A 348 2.19 10.77 6.63
N LEU A 349 2.13 9.86 5.64
CA LEU A 349 2.98 9.92 4.46
C LEU A 349 2.77 11.22 3.68
N PHE A 350 1.52 11.69 3.58
CA PHE A 350 1.15 12.82 2.75
C PHE A 350 1.58 14.16 3.32
N VAL A 351 1.34 14.43 4.61
CA VAL A 351 1.63 15.72 5.28
C VAL A 351 2.45 15.60 6.56
N GLY A 352 2.92 14.40 6.91
CA GLY A 352 3.71 14.17 8.11
C GLY A 352 4.98 15.01 8.16
N ASN A 353 5.46 15.29 9.38
CA ASN A 353 6.71 15.96 9.61
C ASN A 353 7.90 14.99 9.55
N GLN A 354 9.11 15.51 9.73
CA GLN A 354 10.36 14.74 9.64
C GLN A 354 10.57 13.70 10.75
N THR A 355 9.71 13.65 11.77
CA THR A 355 9.70 12.53 12.71
C THR A 355 9.25 11.23 12.02
N PHE A 356 8.34 11.35 11.05
CA PHE A 356 7.71 10.21 10.39
C PHE A 356 8.06 10.06 8.91
N VAL A 357 8.47 11.15 8.23
CA VAL A 357 8.68 11.13 6.78
C VAL A 357 9.88 11.98 6.39
N ASN A 358 10.88 11.38 5.74
CA ASN A 358 12.14 12.03 5.42
C ASN A 358 12.55 11.83 3.95
N PRO A 359 13.29 12.76 3.34
CA PRO A 359 13.56 14.13 3.80
C PRO A 359 12.36 15.07 3.61
N ILE A 360 11.40 14.69 2.77
CA ILE A 360 10.19 15.43 2.42
C ILE A 360 8.97 14.49 2.42
N ASN A 361 7.79 15.02 2.72
CA ASN A 361 6.55 14.26 2.63
C ASN A 361 6.02 14.19 1.18
N VAL A 362 4.98 13.37 0.96
CA VAL A 362 4.45 13.11 -0.39
C VAL A 362 3.82 14.36 -1.01
N LEU A 363 3.22 15.27 -0.22
CA LEU A 363 2.70 16.54 -0.74
C LEU A 363 3.83 17.42 -1.26
N GLN A 364 4.94 17.52 -0.54
CA GLN A 364 6.12 18.24 -0.99
C GLN A 364 6.72 17.59 -2.23
N LEU A 365 6.85 16.25 -2.24
CA LEU A 365 7.33 15.49 -3.39
C LEU A 365 6.45 15.68 -4.63
N ALA A 366 5.12 15.73 -4.48
CA ALA A 366 4.19 15.94 -5.57
C ALA A 366 4.36 17.32 -6.22
N ASN A 367 4.67 18.36 -5.42
CA ASN A 367 4.79 19.74 -5.84
C ASN A 367 6.17 20.11 -6.43
N MET A 368 7.16 19.22 -6.40
CA MET A 368 8.42 19.37 -7.12
C MET A 368 8.22 19.24 -8.63
#